data_28c86bb729f22cf560a60296f8517101
#
_entry.id   28c86bb729f22cf560a60296f8517101
#
_cell.length_a   1.000
_cell.length_b   1.000
_cell.length_c   1.000
_cell.angle_alpha   90.00
_cell.angle_beta   90.00
_cell.angle_gamma   90.00
#
_symmetry.space_group_name_H-M   'P 1'
#
loop_
_entity.id
_entity.type
_entity.pdbx_description
1 polymer ?
#
loop_
_entity_poly.entity_id
_entity_poly.type
_entity_poly.pdbx_seq_one_letter_code
_entity_poly.pdbx_strand_id
1 'polypeptide(L)'
;QRVEYAIRMPGADGGSVWLPIDSKFPGDTYGHLQDAYASGDAQAVENARHALEMVLRSEAKDIREKYVEPPYTTAFGILFLPFEGLYAEVVNAGLLEVLQRDYQVNVAGPSTMAALLNSLQMGFKTLAIQKRSGEVWQLLGAVKTEFDKFGQGLTKMQQRLRQTDEELDKLIGVRSRAISRKLRSVQSLDEASASALLEIDDMNELPGALSETGGVSDQVGN
;
A
#
# COMPACT_ATOMS: atom_id res chain seq x y z
N GLN A 1 16.83 -25.92 -15.00
CA GLN A 1 15.61 -26.67 -15.41
C GLN A 1 14.40 -25.80 -15.21
N ARG A 2 13.29 -26.06 -15.89
CA ARG A 2 12.08 -25.24 -15.84
C ARG A 2 10.95 -26.06 -15.19
N VAL A 3 10.42 -25.54 -14.07
CA VAL A 3 9.23 -26.11 -13.41
C VAL A 3 7.97 -25.76 -14.22
N GLU A 4 6.92 -26.58 -14.12
CA GLU A 4 5.67 -26.34 -14.85
C GLU A 4 4.98 -25.06 -14.37
N TYR A 5 4.85 -24.88 -13.06
CA TYR A 5 4.20 -23.73 -12.43
C TYR A 5 5.03 -23.20 -11.28
N ALA A 6 4.96 -21.90 -11.05
CA ALA A 6 5.55 -21.27 -9.87
C ALA A 6 4.72 -20.10 -9.40
N ILE A 7 4.52 -19.99 -8.08
CA ILE A 7 3.87 -18.85 -7.47
C ILE A 7 4.93 -17.85 -7.04
N ARG A 8 4.79 -16.60 -7.47
CA ARG A 8 5.65 -15.51 -7.04
C ARG A 8 5.24 -15.04 -5.66
N MET A 9 6.09 -15.25 -4.67
CA MET A 9 5.90 -14.86 -3.28
C MET A 9 6.72 -13.61 -2.95
N PRO A 10 6.26 -12.74 -2.04
CA PRO A 10 7.07 -11.64 -1.55
C PRO A 10 8.24 -12.18 -0.72
N GLY A 11 9.45 -11.75 -1.02
CA GLY A 11 10.66 -12.06 -0.25
C GLY A 11 10.87 -11.09 0.91
N ALA A 12 11.72 -11.46 1.86
CA ALA A 12 12.00 -10.68 3.07
C ALA A 12 12.58 -9.28 2.77
N ASP A 13 13.43 -9.18 1.74
CA ASP A 13 14.13 -7.93 1.37
C ASP A 13 13.38 -7.10 0.30
N GLY A 14 12.07 -7.32 0.17
CA GLY A 14 11.28 -6.68 -0.90
C GLY A 14 11.48 -7.30 -2.29
N GLY A 15 12.29 -8.35 -2.40
CA GLY A 15 12.48 -9.17 -3.58
C GLY A 15 11.30 -10.11 -3.83
N SER A 16 11.54 -11.14 -4.65
CA SER A 16 10.56 -12.20 -4.93
C SER A 16 11.21 -13.56 -4.74
N VAL A 17 10.45 -14.46 -4.13
CA VAL A 17 10.81 -15.87 -3.96
C VAL A 17 9.78 -16.71 -4.70
N TRP A 18 10.21 -17.74 -5.38
CA TRP A 18 9.33 -18.60 -6.17
C TRP A 18 8.95 -19.85 -5.40
N LEU A 19 7.66 -20.15 -5.31
CA LEU A 19 7.16 -21.44 -4.81
C LEU A 19 6.95 -22.38 -6.02
N PRO A 20 7.80 -23.39 -6.22
CA PRO A 20 7.67 -24.31 -7.34
C PRO A 20 6.52 -25.29 -7.10
N ILE A 21 5.75 -25.54 -8.15
CA ILE A 21 4.64 -26.49 -8.18
C ILE A 21 4.83 -27.38 -9.40
N ASP A 22 4.88 -28.67 -9.18
CA ASP A 22 5.00 -29.66 -10.23
C ASP A 22 3.79 -30.61 -10.17
N SER A 23 3.13 -30.81 -11.31
CA SER A 23 1.96 -31.70 -11.42
C SER A 23 2.38 -33.07 -11.86
N LYS A 24 2.04 -34.08 -11.09
CA LYS A 24 2.36 -35.46 -11.40
C LYS A 24 1.14 -36.37 -11.33
N PHE A 25 1.01 -37.20 -12.34
CA PHE A 25 -0.05 -38.20 -12.38
C PHE A 25 0.52 -39.56 -12.73
N PRO A 26 0.87 -40.41 -11.74
CA PRO A 26 1.28 -41.78 -11.97
C PRO A 26 0.08 -42.65 -12.36
N GLY A 27 -0.47 -42.40 -13.56
CA GLY A 27 -1.74 -42.98 -14.01
C GLY A 27 -1.78 -44.48 -14.03
N ASP A 28 -0.72 -45.08 -14.56
CA ASP A 28 -0.61 -46.55 -14.67
C ASP A 28 -0.55 -47.23 -13.29
N THR A 29 0.27 -46.66 -12.37
CA THR A 29 0.43 -47.19 -11.01
C THR A 29 -0.86 -47.00 -10.20
N TYR A 30 -1.52 -45.83 -10.35
CA TYR A 30 -2.81 -45.61 -9.72
C TYR A 30 -3.92 -46.49 -10.29
N GLY A 31 -3.93 -46.74 -11.61
CA GLY A 31 -4.86 -47.66 -12.25
C GLY A 31 -4.71 -49.07 -11.70
N HIS A 32 -3.48 -49.60 -11.59
CA HIS A 32 -3.22 -50.90 -10.97
C HIS A 32 -3.72 -50.99 -9.54
N LEU A 33 -3.62 -49.93 -8.77
CA LEU A 33 -4.18 -49.89 -7.42
C LEU A 33 -5.72 -49.97 -7.43
N GLN A 34 -6.39 -49.28 -8.35
CA GLN A 34 -7.83 -49.38 -8.51
C GLN A 34 -8.29 -50.78 -8.93
N ASP A 35 -7.56 -51.40 -9.86
CA ASP A 35 -7.83 -52.77 -10.27
C ASP A 35 -7.63 -53.78 -9.11
N ALA A 36 -6.60 -53.59 -8.30
CA ALA A 36 -6.34 -54.40 -7.12
C ALA A 36 -7.49 -54.27 -6.09
N TYR A 37 -8.01 -53.05 -5.85
CA TYR A 37 -9.19 -52.87 -5.03
C TYR A 37 -10.41 -53.60 -5.60
N ALA A 38 -10.61 -53.54 -6.91
CA ALA A 38 -11.76 -54.19 -7.54
C ALA A 38 -11.65 -55.74 -7.48
N SER A 39 -10.45 -56.29 -7.46
CA SER A 39 -10.23 -57.74 -7.32
C SER A 39 -10.52 -58.28 -5.94
N GLY A 40 -10.47 -57.42 -4.88
CA GLY A 40 -10.60 -57.83 -3.48
C GLY A 40 -9.40 -58.59 -2.92
N ASP A 41 -8.28 -58.68 -3.68
CA ASP A 41 -7.06 -59.35 -3.23
C ASP A 41 -6.20 -58.39 -2.38
N ALA A 42 -6.17 -58.68 -1.06
CA ALA A 42 -5.43 -57.85 -0.12
C ALA A 42 -3.93 -57.78 -0.43
N GLN A 43 -3.32 -58.86 -0.95
CA GLN A 43 -1.91 -58.85 -1.26
C GLN A 43 -1.63 -58.03 -2.54
N ALA A 44 -2.51 -58.10 -3.53
CA ALA A 44 -2.43 -57.25 -4.71
C ALA A 44 -2.54 -55.76 -4.37
N VAL A 45 -3.46 -55.39 -3.46
CA VAL A 45 -3.62 -54.01 -2.97
C VAL A 45 -2.34 -53.54 -2.29
N GLU A 46 -1.74 -54.32 -1.38
CA GLU A 46 -0.51 -53.93 -0.71
C GLU A 46 0.66 -53.76 -1.67
N ASN A 47 0.82 -54.64 -2.63
CA ASN A 47 1.85 -54.51 -3.64
C ASN A 47 1.66 -53.25 -4.53
N ALA A 48 0.43 -52.97 -4.92
CA ALA A 48 0.11 -51.80 -5.73
C ALA A 48 0.31 -50.48 -4.96
N ARG A 49 -0.04 -50.45 -3.68
CA ARG A 49 0.25 -49.31 -2.77
C ARG A 49 1.75 -49.04 -2.66
N HIS A 50 2.53 -50.10 -2.43
CA HIS A 50 3.98 -49.98 -2.32
C HIS A 50 4.58 -49.46 -3.65
N ALA A 51 4.12 -49.94 -4.79
CA ALA A 51 4.55 -49.43 -6.09
C ALA A 51 4.23 -47.93 -6.26
N LEU A 52 3.04 -47.51 -5.90
CA LEU A 52 2.62 -46.10 -5.92
C LEU A 52 3.51 -45.24 -5.00
N GLU A 53 3.75 -45.70 -3.76
CA GLU A 53 4.64 -45.02 -2.82
C GLU A 53 6.05 -44.81 -3.41
N MET A 54 6.64 -45.80 -4.00
CA MET A 54 7.97 -45.72 -4.62
C MET A 54 8.03 -44.68 -5.74
N VAL A 55 7.01 -44.62 -6.58
CA VAL A 55 6.90 -43.61 -7.64
C VAL A 55 6.79 -42.21 -7.04
N LEU A 56 5.90 -42.00 -6.06
CA LEU A 56 5.70 -40.69 -5.42
C LEU A 56 6.97 -40.20 -4.69
N ARG A 57 7.70 -41.09 -4.03
CA ARG A 57 9.00 -40.75 -3.43
C ARG A 57 10.02 -40.30 -4.48
N SER A 58 10.08 -41.01 -5.63
CA SER A 58 10.94 -40.63 -6.74
C SER A 58 10.60 -39.27 -7.32
N GLU A 59 9.30 -38.99 -7.51
CA GLU A 59 8.83 -37.69 -7.99
C GLU A 59 9.13 -36.55 -7.00
N ALA A 60 8.91 -36.78 -5.71
CA ALA A 60 9.23 -35.81 -4.68
C ALA A 60 10.74 -35.52 -4.61
N LYS A 61 11.58 -36.54 -4.74
CA LYS A 61 13.03 -36.39 -4.84
C LYS A 61 13.41 -35.52 -6.04
N ASP A 62 12.85 -35.81 -7.19
CA ASP A 62 13.06 -35.04 -8.42
C ASP A 62 12.68 -33.56 -8.27
N ILE A 63 11.53 -33.28 -7.66
CA ILE A 63 11.10 -31.91 -7.38
C ILE A 63 12.10 -31.20 -6.48
N ARG A 64 12.53 -31.85 -5.40
CA ARG A 64 13.51 -31.31 -4.47
C ARG A 64 14.83 -30.96 -5.14
N GLU A 65 15.38 -31.87 -5.90
CA GLU A 65 16.70 -31.74 -6.54
C GLU A 65 16.70 -30.76 -7.73
N LYS A 66 15.58 -30.69 -8.46
CA LYS A 66 15.50 -29.90 -9.69
C LYS A 66 14.99 -28.49 -9.51
N TYR A 67 14.09 -28.24 -8.52
CA TYR A 67 13.33 -27.02 -8.47
C TYR A 67 13.40 -26.26 -7.15
N VAL A 68 13.92 -26.86 -6.06
CA VAL A 68 14.00 -26.19 -4.75
C VAL A 68 15.44 -25.70 -4.52
N GLU A 69 15.65 -24.40 -4.72
CA GLU A 69 16.97 -23.73 -4.65
C GLU A 69 16.86 -22.40 -3.86
N PRO A 70 16.82 -22.47 -2.52
CA PRO A 70 16.86 -21.25 -1.71
C PRO A 70 18.17 -20.46 -1.92
N PRO A 71 18.16 -19.13 -1.93
CA PRO A 71 17.05 -18.22 -1.60
C PRO A 71 16.14 -17.83 -2.78
N TYR A 72 16.40 -18.37 -4.00
CA TYR A 72 15.61 -18.03 -5.19
C TYR A 72 14.22 -18.64 -5.16
N THR A 73 14.09 -19.79 -4.52
CA THR A 73 12.82 -20.44 -4.26
C THR A 73 12.53 -20.52 -2.77
N THR A 74 11.30 -20.91 -2.42
CA THR A 74 10.96 -21.40 -1.07
C THR A 74 11.85 -22.59 -0.71
N ALA A 75 11.97 -22.88 0.60
CA ALA A 75 12.70 -24.04 1.09
C ALA A 75 11.97 -25.38 0.81
N PHE A 76 10.83 -25.34 0.17
CA PHE A 76 10.00 -26.49 -0.17
C PHE A 76 9.34 -26.31 -1.54
N GLY A 77 8.93 -27.42 -2.16
CA GLY A 77 8.10 -27.44 -3.37
C GLY A 77 6.73 -28.07 -3.13
N ILE A 78 5.86 -28.01 -4.13
CA ILE A 78 4.54 -28.64 -4.10
C ILE A 78 4.48 -29.71 -5.19
N LEU A 79 4.11 -30.92 -4.79
CA LEU A 79 3.67 -31.99 -5.68
C LEU A 79 2.14 -31.94 -5.79
N PHE A 80 1.65 -31.50 -6.92
CA PHE A 80 0.21 -31.46 -7.19
C PHE A 80 -0.28 -32.75 -7.82
N LEU A 81 -1.26 -33.37 -7.18
CA LEU A 81 -1.93 -34.57 -7.65
C LEU A 81 -3.30 -34.19 -8.21
N PRO A 82 -3.60 -34.40 -9.52
CA PRO A 82 -4.80 -33.84 -10.15
C PRO A 82 -6.11 -34.56 -9.80
N PHE A 83 -6.05 -35.63 -9.00
CA PHE A 83 -7.22 -36.42 -8.59
C PHE A 83 -7.30 -36.54 -7.05
N GLU A 84 -8.46 -36.24 -6.48
CA GLU A 84 -8.70 -36.36 -5.04
C GLU A 84 -8.52 -37.80 -4.54
N GLY A 85 -8.91 -38.81 -5.33
CA GLY A 85 -8.71 -40.23 -4.99
C GLY A 85 -7.23 -40.58 -4.82
N LEU A 86 -6.36 -40.10 -5.71
CA LEU A 86 -4.92 -40.29 -5.59
C LEU A 86 -4.34 -39.57 -4.37
N TYR A 87 -4.80 -38.32 -4.10
CA TYR A 87 -4.41 -37.59 -2.90
C TYR A 87 -4.87 -38.32 -1.62
N ALA A 88 -6.08 -38.87 -1.60
CA ALA A 88 -6.57 -39.66 -0.47
C ALA A 88 -5.70 -40.92 -0.21
N GLU A 89 -5.22 -41.60 -1.24
CA GLU A 89 -4.29 -42.73 -1.07
C GLU A 89 -2.99 -42.27 -0.40
N VAL A 90 -2.44 -41.12 -0.79
CA VAL A 90 -1.22 -40.55 -0.17
C VAL A 90 -1.44 -40.22 1.32
N VAL A 91 -2.61 -39.66 1.65
CA VAL A 91 -3.02 -39.38 3.05
C VAL A 91 -3.13 -40.68 3.85
N ASN A 92 -3.87 -41.68 3.32
CA ASN A 92 -4.11 -42.97 3.98
C ASN A 92 -2.83 -43.76 4.19
N ALA A 93 -1.88 -43.64 3.31
CA ALA A 93 -0.55 -44.28 3.41
C ALA A 93 0.42 -43.54 4.37
N GLY A 94 0.03 -42.38 4.94
CA GLY A 94 0.91 -41.60 5.79
C GLY A 94 2.09 -40.95 5.06
N LEU A 95 2.02 -40.83 3.74
CA LEU A 95 3.16 -40.35 2.93
C LEU A 95 3.35 -38.84 3.02
N LEU A 96 2.34 -38.05 3.42
CA LEU A 96 2.44 -36.60 3.50
C LEU A 96 3.62 -36.13 4.36
N GLU A 97 3.69 -36.68 5.58
CA GLU A 97 4.75 -36.32 6.54
C GLU A 97 6.14 -36.80 6.07
N VAL A 98 6.18 -37.97 5.44
CA VAL A 98 7.43 -38.55 4.91
C VAL A 98 7.97 -37.69 3.78
N LEU A 99 7.14 -37.33 2.79
CA LEU A 99 7.56 -36.53 1.66
C LEU A 99 7.96 -35.11 2.06
N GLN A 100 7.27 -34.53 3.05
CA GLN A 100 7.63 -33.23 3.60
C GLN A 100 8.95 -33.27 4.37
N ARG A 101 9.15 -34.27 5.24
CA ARG A 101 10.35 -34.39 6.09
C ARG A 101 11.59 -34.72 5.27
N ASP A 102 11.49 -35.71 4.36
CA ASP A 102 12.64 -36.28 3.68
C ASP A 102 13.04 -35.49 2.42
N TYR A 103 12.06 -34.89 1.74
CA TYR A 103 12.27 -34.18 0.46
C TYR A 103 11.88 -32.71 0.48
N GLN A 104 11.30 -32.20 1.58
CA GLN A 104 10.74 -30.84 1.65
C GLN A 104 9.70 -30.58 0.54
N VAL A 105 8.87 -31.57 0.23
CA VAL A 105 7.80 -31.48 -0.76
C VAL A 105 6.46 -31.68 -0.07
N ASN A 106 5.59 -30.69 -0.21
CA ASN A 106 4.21 -30.78 0.25
C ASN A 106 3.33 -31.32 -0.86
N VAL A 107 2.47 -32.28 -0.54
CA VAL A 107 1.53 -32.84 -1.50
C VAL A 107 0.20 -32.08 -1.41
N ALA A 108 -0.39 -31.79 -2.55
CA ALA A 108 -1.70 -31.15 -2.64
C ALA A 108 -2.58 -31.86 -3.67
N GLY A 109 -3.81 -32.16 -3.29
CA GLY A 109 -4.90 -32.52 -4.20
C GLY A 109 -5.64 -31.28 -4.69
N PRO A 110 -6.64 -31.42 -5.56
CA PRO A 110 -7.39 -30.28 -6.12
C PRO A 110 -8.01 -29.37 -5.05
N SER A 111 -8.68 -29.93 -4.05
CA SER A 111 -9.32 -29.16 -2.97
C SER A 111 -8.32 -28.46 -2.07
N THR A 112 -7.24 -29.15 -1.69
CA THR A 112 -6.18 -28.57 -0.85
C THR A 112 -5.39 -27.52 -1.60
N MET A 113 -5.14 -27.69 -2.89
CA MET A 113 -4.51 -26.69 -3.76
C MET A 113 -5.39 -25.43 -3.86
N ALA A 114 -6.69 -25.58 -4.08
CA ALA A 114 -7.62 -24.45 -4.11
C ALA A 114 -7.63 -23.66 -2.78
N ALA A 115 -7.64 -24.38 -1.65
CA ALA A 115 -7.57 -23.77 -0.33
C ALA A 115 -6.25 -23.02 -0.09
N LEU A 116 -5.12 -23.62 -0.51
CA LEU A 116 -3.80 -23.00 -0.44
C LEU A 116 -3.75 -21.70 -1.27
N LEU A 117 -4.19 -21.76 -2.53
CA LEU A 117 -4.20 -20.59 -3.41
C LEU A 117 -5.07 -19.46 -2.87
N ASN A 118 -6.24 -19.77 -2.33
CA ASN A 118 -7.10 -18.80 -1.65
C ASN A 118 -6.41 -18.18 -0.44
N SER A 119 -5.76 -18.98 0.38
CA SER A 119 -5.04 -18.49 1.57
C SER A 119 -3.88 -17.57 1.19
N LEU A 120 -3.10 -17.94 0.17
CA LEU A 120 -2.03 -17.10 -0.37
C LEU A 120 -2.57 -15.79 -0.96
N GLN A 121 -3.69 -15.85 -1.70
CA GLN A 121 -4.33 -14.64 -2.25
C GLN A 121 -4.76 -13.66 -1.15
N MET A 122 -5.38 -14.17 -0.07
CA MET A 122 -5.76 -13.34 1.07
C MET A 122 -4.52 -12.74 1.77
N GLY A 123 -3.49 -13.55 1.98
CA GLY A 123 -2.22 -13.09 2.55
C GLY A 123 -1.58 -11.98 1.71
N PHE A 124 -1.54 -12.12 0.40
CA PHE A 124 -0.98 -11.10 -0.50
C PHE A 124 -1.81 -9.80 -0.51
N LYS A 125 -3.14 -9.89 -0.46
CA LYS A 125 -4.00 -8.71 -0.30
C LYS A 125 -3.71 -7.96 1.01
N THR A 126 -3.56 -8.69 2.10
CA THR A 126 -3.24 -8.10 3.42
C THR A 126 -1.88 -7.40 3.40
N LEU A 127 -0.86 -8.04 2.85
CA LEU A 127 0.48 -7.43 2.70
C LEU A 127 0.45 -6.18 1.81
N ALA A 128 -0.32 -6.19 0.73
CA ALA A 128 -0.47 -5.03 -0.15
C ALA A 128 -1.14 -3.84 0.57
N ILE A 129 -2.15 -4.11 1.41
CA ILE A 129 -2.82 -3.09 2.23
C ILE A 129 -1.85 -2.52 3.27
N GLN A 130 -1.09 -3.37 3.96
CA GLN A 130 -0.10 -2.93 4.95
C GLN A 130 0.98 -2.03 4.33
N LYS A 131 1.49 -2.40 3.15
CA LYS A 131 2.47 -1.58 2.43
C LYS A 131 1.91 -0.20 2.08
N ARG A 132 0.70 -0.15 1.52
CA ARG A 132 0.01 1.12 1.19
C ARG A 132 -0.26 1.97 2.43
N SER A 133 -0.64 1.35 3.54
CA SER A 133 -0.85 2.05 4.81
C SER A 133 0.44 2.72 5.29
N GLY A 134 1.58 2.04 5.21
CA GLY A 134 2.89 2.61 5.54
C GLY A 134 3.24 3.85 4.68
N GLU A 135 2.99 3.79 3.38
CA GLU A 135 3.19 4.93 2.46
C GLU A 135 2.31 6.13 2.81
N VAL A 136 1.04 5.88 3.19
CA VAL A 136 0.11 6.94 3.65
C VAL A 136 0.60 7.60 4.93
N TRP A 137 1.09 6.84 5.91
CA TRP A 137 1.63 7.40 7.15
C TRP A 137 2.88 8.25 6.90
N GLN A 138 3.76 7.85 5.98
CA GLN A 138 4.92 8.65 5.59
C GLN A 138 4.49 9.98 4.93
N LEU A 139 3.49 9.93 4.04
CA LEU A 139 2.95 11.12 3.40
C LEU A 139 2.31 12.07 4.42
N LEU A 140 1.51 11.55 5.35
CA LEU A 140 0.93 12.34 6.44
C LEU A 140 1.99 12.98 7.33
N GLY A 141 3.08 12.27 7.61
CA GLY A 141 4.24 12.80 8.32
C GLY A 141 4.90 13.98 7.59
N ALA A 142 5.07 13.87 6.28
CA ALA A 142 5.60 14.96 5.45
C ALA A 142 4.67 16.18 5.43
N VAL A 143 3.36 15.94 5.25
CA VAL A 143 2.34 17.01 5.29
C VAL A 143 2.36 17.72 6.64
N LYS A 144 2.40 16.98 7.75
CA LYS A 144 2.50 17.57 9.09
C LYS A 144 3.73 18.49 9.22
N THR A 145 4.88 18.04 8.74
CA THR A 145 6.11 18.83 8.78
C THR A 145 5.98 20.14 8.00
N GLU A 146 5.33 20.12 6.84
CA GLU A 146 5.10 21.33 6.05
C GLU A 146 4.09 22.27 6.72
N PHE A 147 3.03 21.75 7.37
CA PHE A 147 2.10 22.55 8.17
C PHE A 147 2.80 23.24 9.34
N ASP A 148 3.71 22.56 10.03
CA ASP A 148 4.48 23.14 11.14
C ASP A 148 5.38 24.29 10.63
N LYS A 149 6.03 24.13 9.47
CA LYS A 149 6.80 25.20 8.83
C LYS A 149 5.93 26.39 8.43
N PHE A 150 4.76 26.13 7.86
CA PHE A 150 3.80 27.16 7.48
C PHE A 150 3.34 27.96 8.72
N GLY A 151 2.98 27.27 9.82
CA GLY A 151 2.63 27.90 11.08
C GLY A 151 3.74 28.81 11.63
N GLN A 152 5.00 28.36 11.58
CA GLN A 152 6.16 29.19 11.95
C GLN A 152 6.31 30.40 11.03
N GLY A 153 6.05 30.25 9.72
CA GLY A 153 6.07 31.35 8.75
C GLY A 153 5.03 32.42 9.07
N LEU A 154 3.80 32.00 9.37
CA LEU A 154 2.71 32.91 9.78
C LEU A 154 3.05 33.64 11.08
N THR A 155 3.59 32.98 12.06
CA THR A 155 4.01 33.60 13.33
C THR A 155 5.08 34.67 13.09
N LYS A 156 6.08 34.39 12.24
CA LYS A 156 7.09 35.40 11.86
C LYS A 156 6.47 36.60 11.12
N MET A 157 5.51 36.35 10.24
CA MET A 157 4.80 37.44 9.53
C MET A 157 4.01 38.30 10.48
N GLN A 158 3.26 37.71 11.42
CA GLN A 158 2.56 38.46 12.47
C GLN A 158 3.52 39.31 13.29
N GLN A 159 4.66 38.79 13.66
CA GLN A 159 5.67 39.56 14.41
C GLN A 159 6.20 40.74 13.62
N ARG A 160 6.46 40.59 12.31
CA ARG A 160 6.89 41.67 11.44
C ARG A 160 5.83 42.75 11.28
N LEU A 161 4.56 42.35 11.13
CA LEU A 161 3.44 43.32 11.07
C LEU A 161 3.36 44.15 12.33
N ARG A 162 3.45 43.53 13.52
CA ARG A 162 3.47 44.29 14.80
C ARG A 162 4.65 45.27 14.89
N GLN A 163 5.84 44.84 14.45
CA GLN A 163 7.02 45.74 14.42
C GLN A 163 6.78 46.92 13.47
N THR A 164 6.17 46.69 12.32
CA THR A 164 5.82 47.75 11.36
C THR A 164 4.82 48.72 11.94
N ASP A 165 3.76 48.20 12.60
CA ASP A 165 2.77 49.08 13.30
C ASP A 165 3.42 49.94 14.38
N GLU A 166 4.32 49.39 15.20
CA GLU A 166 5.06 50.12 16.23
C GLU A 166 5.96 51.20 15.63
N GLU A 167 6.61 50.92 14.49
CA GLU A 167 7.43 51.93 13.77
C GLU A 167 6.56 53.02 13.16
N LEU A 168 5.40 52.69 12.60
CA LEU A 168 4.44 53.62 12.05
C LEU A 168 3.92 54.56 13.14
N ASP A 169 3.52 54.00 14.29
CA ASP A 169 3.07 54.80 15.46
C ASP A 169 4.14 55.76 15.94
N LYS A 170 5.39 55.36 16.00
CA LYS A 170 6.52 56.23 16.34
C LYS A 170 6.68 57.38 15.35
N LEU A 171 6.62 57.09 14.07
CA LEU A 171 6.78 58.09 13.00
C LEU A 171 5.61 59.10 13.01
N ILE A 172 4.38 58.62 13.07
CA ILE A 172 3.17 59.46 13.09
C ILE A 172 3.13 60.24 14.40
N GLY A 173 3.30 59.57 15.55
CA GLY A 173 3.16 60.21 16.85
C GLY A 173 4.23 61.23 17.16
N VAL A 174 5.48 61.03 16.78
CA VAL A 174 6.59 61.97 17.08
C VAL A 174 6.65 63.09 16.06
N ARG A 175 6.61 62.77 14.78
CA ARG A 175 6.74 63.77 13.71
C ARG A 175 5.49 64.61 13.55
N SER A 176 4.30 64.04 13.61
CA SER A 176 3.03 64.79 13.55
C SER A 176 2.91 65.77 14.69
N ARG A 177 3.22 65.32 15.92
CA ARG A 177 3.22 66.24 17.10
C ARG A 177 4.27 67.33 17.00
N ALA A 178 5.44 67.06 16.43
CA ALA A 178 6.48 68.06 16.22
C ALA A 178 6.05 69.14 15.20
N ILE A 179 5.44 68.70 14.09
CA ILE A 179 4.91 69.56 13.03
C ILE A 179 3.74 70.39 13.57
N SER A 180 2.76 69.78 14.24
CA SER A 180 1.63 70.46 14.83
C SER A 180 2.05 71.50 15.88
N ARG A 181 3.13 71.25 16.64
CA ARG A 181 3.69 72.22 17.62
C ARG A 181 4.35 73.36 16.90
N LYS A 182 5.03 73.22 15.81
CA LYS A 182 5.64 74.30 15.04
C LYS A 182 4.65 75.09 14.22
N LEU A 183 3.54 74.49 13.81
CA LEU A 183 2.47 75.14 13.04
C LEU A 183 1.41 75.82 13.93
N ARG A 184 1.51 75.63 15.26
CA ARG A 184 0.53 76.22 16.22
C ARG A 184 0.43 77.76 16.17
N SER A 185 1.42 78.44 15.64
CA SER A 185 1.44 79.89 15.45
C SER A 185 0.99 80.36 14.08
N VAL A 186 0.71 79.44 13.19
CA VAL A 186 0.27 79.69 11.82
C VAL A 186 -1.27 79.68 11.83
N GLN A 187 -1.87 80.73 11.29
CA GLN A 187 -3.33 80.82 11.19
C GLN A 187 -3.83 79.73 10.19
N SER A 188 -4.80 78.96 10.63
CA SER A 188 -5.39 77.92 9.75
C SER A 188 -6.25 78.59 8.68
N LEU A 189 -6.02 78.16 7.42
CA LEU A 189 -6.91 78.55 6.31
C LEU A 189 -8.11 77.59 6.30
N ASP A 190 -9.20 78.06 5.69
CA ASP A 190 -10.32 77.17 5.36
C ASP A 190 -9.94 76.08 4.37
N GLU A 191 -10.65 74.98 4.38
CA GLU A 191 -10.31 73.77 3.68
C GLU A 191 -10.23 73.95 2.15
N ALA A 192 -11.11 74.78 1.58
CA ALA A 192 -11.11 75.07 0.15
C ALA A 192 -9.88 75.91 -0.27
N SER A 193 -9.49 76.89 0.54
CA SER A 193 -8.28 77.71 0.30
C SER A 193 -6.99 76.95 0.51
N ALA A 194 -6.97 75.98 1.45
CA ALA A 194 -5.82 75.14 1.69
C ALA A 194 -5.58 74.14 0.54
N SER A 195 -6.64 73.51 0.05
CA SER A 195 -6.58 72.57 -1.08
C SER A 195 -6.11 73.25 -2.37
N ALA A 196 -6.60 74.44 -2.64
CA ALA A 196 -6.22 75.24 -3.80
C ALA A 196 -4.74 75.72 -3.73
N LEU A 197 -4.22 76.04 -2.55
CA LEU A 197 -2.82 76.48 -2.35
C LEU A 197 -1.82 75.34 -2.36
N LEU A 198 -2.22 74.13 -2.02
CA LEU A 198 -1.37 72.97 -1.96
C LEU A 198 -1.45 72.08 -3.23
N GLU A 199 -2.30 72.47 -4.20
CA GLU A 199 -2.54 71.64 -5.40
C GLU A 199 -2.90 70.20 -5.09
N ILE A 200 -3.58 69.93 -3.95
CA ILE A 200 -4.00 68.60 -3.54
C ILE A 200 -5.40 68.42 -4.16
N ASP A 201 -5.44 67.66 -5.25
CA ASP A 201 -6.71 67.12 -5.76
C ASP A 201 -7.31 66.20 -4.70
N ASP A 202 -8.64 66.29 -4.55
CA ASP A 202 -9.39 65.52 -3.57
C ASP A 202 -9.28 64.03 -3.89
N MET A 203 -8.26 63.37 -3.31
CA MET A 203 -8.06 61.91 -3.41
C MET A 203 -9.04 61.17 -2.48
N ASN A 204 -10.31 61.57 -2.48
CA ASN A 204 -11.35 60.87 -1.71
C ASN A 204 -12.26 60.02 -2.58
N GLU A 205 -11.81 59.62 -3.76
CA GLU A 205 -12.43 58.52 -4.52
C GLU A 205 -11.61 57.26 -4.38
N LEU A 206 -11.90 56.45 -3.33
CA LEU A 206 -11.54 55.01 -3.29
C LEU A 206 -12.38 54.31 -4.36
N PRO A 207 -11.78 53.78 -5.44
CA PRO A 207 -12.55 53.00 -6.39
C PRO A 207 -12.88 51.64 -5.83
N GLY A 208 -14.18 51.38 -5.66
CA GLY A 208 -14.67 50.02 -5.68
C GLY A 208 -15.02 49.37 -4.35
N ALA A 209 -16.10 49.77 -3.76
CA ALA A 209 -16.90 48.81 -3.01
C ALA A 209 -17.51 47.82 -3.98
N LEU A 210 -17.03 46.59 -3.95
CA LEU A 210 -17.64 45.47 -4.66
C LEU A 210 -19.07 45.28 -4.12
N SER A 211 -20.05 45.61 -4.95
CA SER A 211 -21.45 45.31 -4.72
C SER A 211 -21.67 43.80 -4.75
N GLU A 212 -21.94 43.20 -3.61
CA GLU A 212 -22.59 41.90 -3.50
C GLU A 212 -24.03 42.01 -4.04
N THR A 213 -24.27 41.48 -5.22
CA THR A 213 -25.58 41.00 -5.64
C THR A 213 -25.43 39.73 -6.40
N GLY A 214 -25.72 38.63 -5.81
CA GLY A 214 -25.80 37.34 -6.43
C GLY A 214 -26.85 36.52 -5.71
N GLY A 215 -28.11 36.65 -6.14
CA GLY A 215 -29.22 35.89 -5.62
C GLY A 215 -29.02 34.38 -5.87
N VAL A 216 -29.23 33.64 -4.82
CA VAL A 216 -29.47 32.22 -4.83
C VAL A 216 -30.89 31.98 -5.35
N SER A 217 -31.04 31.30 -6.47
CA SER A 217 -32.29 30.66 -6.85
C SER A 217 -32.12 29.16 -6.78
N ASP A 218 -32.74 28.57 -5.77
CA ASP A 218 -33.11 27.17 -5.71
C ASP A 218 -33.92 26.78 -6.95
N GLN A 219 -33.53 25.69 -7.61
CA GLN A 219 -34.50 24.80 -8.27
C GLN A 219 -34.06 23.34 -8.04
N VAL A 220 -34.83 22.71 -7.20
CA VAL A 220 -35.05 21.29 -7.05
C VAL A 220 -35.81 20.79 -8.30
N GLY A 221 -35.39 19.62 -8.82
CA GLY A 221 -36.21 18.94 -9.82
C GLY A 221 -35.58 17.69 -10.42
N ASN A 222 -36.02 16.52 -9.91
CA ASN A 222 -36.01 15.16 -10.43
C ASN A 222 -34.68 14.39 -10.50
#